data_fb5fba244ff292bdf4ba5eda0ed1b26d
#
_entry.id   fb5fba244ff292bdf4ba5eda0ed1b26d
#
_cell.length_a   1.000
_cell.length_b   1.000
_cell.length_c   1.000
_cell.angle_alpha   90.00
_cell.angle_beta   90.00
_cell.angle_gamma   90.00
#
_symmetry.space_group_name_H-M   'P 1'
#
loop_
_entity.id
_entity.type
_entity.pdbx_description
1 polymer ?
#
loop_
_entity_poly.entity_id
_entity_poly.type
_entity_poly.pdbx_seq_one_letter_code
_entity_poly.pdbx_strand_id
1 'polypeptide(L)'
;MAGLHPLPTSNDPVLLRAGRRGCLLVHGFTGCPWEMRYLGERLHEADITANVVRLAGHGTSEADMEGVAWEDWYGSALAGLDALEEHTDEIVVVGQSMGALLALKLAAENPERVRGLVLLAPALVTATSWLPLAAPLIPFVLTAFGDRYRFVRKEGGSDIADEAARTAIPSYAATPLRSVVQLVRLQAHARRLLPQVRQPTLVIHSSQDHTCPIDNVGILQRELPGPVRTLVLRDSFHVVSVDKDRDLVAAEVAGFVSSGGVAAG
;
A
#
# COMPACT_ATOMS: atom_id res chain seq x y z
N MET A 1 -8.68 28.09 7.48
CA MET A 1 -8.09 26.86 6.93
C MET A 1 -7.16 26.33 8.01
N ALA A 2 -7.48 25.22 8.65
CA ALA A 2 -6.50 24.53 9.48
C ALA A 2 -5.34 24.14 8.58
N GLY A 3 -4.09 24.50 8.93
CA GLY A 3 -2.92 24.10 8.16
C GLY A 3 -2.78 22.58 8.16
N LEU A 4 -2.27 21.97 7.09
CA LEU A 4 -1.96 20.54 7.06
C LEU A 4 -1.04 20.16 8.22
N HIS A 5 -1.30 19.03 8.85
CA HIS A 5 -0.41 18.49 9.89
C HIS A 5 1.00 18.23 9.31
N PRO A 6 2.06 18.31 10.14
CA PRO A 6 3.43 18.13 9.68
C PRO A 6 3.65 16.73 9.10
N LEU A 7 4.55 16.64 8.11
CA LEU A 7 4.98 15.37 7.53
C LEU A 7 5.82 14.56 8.54
N PRO A 8 5.85 13.22 8.42
CA PRO A 8 6.66 12.37 9.27
C PRO A 8 8.16 12.69 9.18
N THR A 9 8.87 12.48 10.28
CA THR A 9 10.34 12.68 10.36
C THR A 9 11.12 11.38 10.42
N SER A 10 10.46 10.23 10.64
CA SER A 10 11.12 8.92 10.75
C SER A 10 10.62 7.95 9.70
N ASN A 11 11.53 7.10 9.23
CA ASN A 11 11.27 5.97 8.35
C ASN A 11 11.22 4.62 9.08
N ASP A 12 11.26 4.60 10.41
CA ASP A 12 11.22 3.36 11.17
C ASP A 12 9.79 2.79 11.25
N PRO A 13 9.63 1.45 11.25
CA PRO A 13 8.36 0.84 11.56
C PRO A 13 7.95 1.21 12.99
N VAL A 14 6.65 1.29 13.26
CA VAL A 14 6.14 1.70 14.57
C VAL A 14 4.78 1.07 14.87
N LEU A 15 4.62 0.63 16.13
CA LEU A 15 3.33 0.25 16.70
C LEU A 15 2.88 1.37 17.66
N LEU A 16 1.87 2.12 17.26
CA LEU A 16 1.24 3.19 18.02
C LEU A 16 0.01 2.63 18.73
N ARG A 17 0.12 2.36 20.02
CA ARG A 17 -0.97 1.76 20.82
C ARG A 17 -1.95 2.81 21.29
N ALA A 18 -3.25 2.54 21.07
CA ALA A 18 -4.37 3.34 21.51
C ALA A 18 -5.55 2.43 21.90
N GLY A 19 -6.74 2.62 21.30
CA GLY A 19 -7.92 1.79 21.54
C GLY A 19 -7.79 0.34 21.07
N ARG A 20 -8.88 -0.41 21.22
CA ARG A 20 -8.97 -1.84 20.90
C ARG A 20 -9.22 -2.14 19.42
N ARG A 21 -9.47 -1.12 18.58
CA ARG A 21 -9.51 -1.27 17.12
C ARG A 21 -8.11 -1.08 16.55
N GLY A 22 -7.71 -1.96 15.64
CA GLY A 22 -6.37 -1.98 15.04
C GLY A 22 -6.37 -1.68 13.56
N CYS A 23 -5.33 -1.00 13.10
CA CYS A 23 -5.00 -0.82 11.69
C CYS A 23 -3.60 -1.35 11.40
N LEU A 24 -3.50 -2.30 10.47
CA LEU A 24 -2.23 -2.67 9.85
C LEU A 24 -2.00 -1.78 8.63
N LEU A 25 -0.90 -1.05 8.60
CA LEU A 25 -0.56 -0.08 7.56
C LEU A 25 0.61 -0.59 6.72
N VAL A 26 0.34 -0.88 5.43
CA VAL A 26 1.29 -1.52 4.51
C VAL A 26 1.61 -0.57 3.35
N HIS A 27 2.88 -0.17 3.24
CA HIS A 27 3.37 0.77 2.21
C HIS A 27 3.50 0.14 0.80
N GLY A 28 3.82 0.98 -0.18
CA GLY A 28 3.94 0.60 -1.59
C GLY A 28 5.30 0.00 -1.98
N PHE A 29 5.41 -0.36 -3.27
CA PHE A 29 6.62 -0.89 -3.90
C PHE A 29 7.72 0.19 -3.96
N THR A 30 8.93 -0.15 -3.52
CA THR A 30 10.07 0.77 -3.33
C THR A 30 9.82 1.88 -2.32
N GLY A 31 8.67 1.85 -1.65
CA GLY A 31 8.32 2.75 -0.56
C GLY A 31 8.88 2.32 0.80
N CYS A 32 8.36 2.89 1.85
CA CYS A 32 8.85 2.63 3.20
C CYS A 32 7.81 3.05 4.27
N PRO A 33 8.01 2.75 5.55
CA PRO A 33 7.09 3.13 6.62
C PRO A 33 6.70 4.61 6.63
N TRP A 34 7.58 5.50 6.17
CA TRP A 34 7.33 6.93 6.10
C TRP A 34 6.02 7.27 5.35
N GLU A 35 5.74 6.54 4.25
CA GLU A 35 4.51 6.76 3.46
C GLU A 35 3.22 6.54 4.26
N MET A 36 3.25 5.65 5.23
CA MET A 36 2.07 5.26 6.02
C MET A 36 2.07 5.86 7.42
N ARG A 37 3.18 6.45 7.83
CA ARG A 37 3.36 6.95 9.20
C ARG A 37 2.43 8.10 9.52
N TYR A 38 2.26 9.06 8.59
CA TYR A 38 1.31 10.15 8.75
C TYR A 38 -0.10 9.62 9.08
N LEU A 39 -0.58 8.69 8.25
CA LEU A 39 -1.88 8.04 8.48
C LEU A 39 -1.92 7.32 9.84
N GLY A 40 -0.85 6.59 10.19
CA GLY A 40 -0.75 5.89 11.48
C GLY A 40 -0.86 6.83 12.67
N GLU A 41 -0.20 7.98 12.64
CA GLU A 41 -0.25 9.01 13.70
C GLU A 41 -1.65 9.62 13.82
N ARG A 42 -2.33 9.89 12.68
CA ARG A 42 -3.71 10.40 12.67
C ARG A 42 -4.71 9.37 13.23
N LEU A 43 -4.53 8.08 12.92
CA LEU A 43 -5.35 7.00 13.46
C LEU A 43 -5.13 6.84 14.96
N HIS A 44 -3.89 6.94 15.44
CA HIS A 44 -3.56 6.90 16.84
C HIS A 44 -4.24 8.04 17.63
N GLU A 45 -4.27 9.25 17.09
CA GLU A 45 -4.98 10.39 17.68
C GLU A 45 -6.50 10.20 17.69
N ALA A 46 -7.04 9.36 16.81
CA ALA A 46 -8.45 8.95 16.77
C ALA A 46 -8.75 7.71 17.62
N ASP A 47 -7.88 7.36 18.60
CA ASP A 47 -8.00 6.20 19.48
C ASP A 47 -8.01 4.84 18.74
N ILE A 48 -7.26 4.75 17.63
CA ILE A 48 -7.07 3.51 16.85
C ILE A 48 -5.61 3.08 16.97
N THR A 49 -5.37 1.84 17.40
CA THR A 49 -4.02 1.25 17.41
C THR A 49 -3.52 1.05 15.99
N ALA A 50 -2.37 1.62 15.63
CA ALA A 50 -1.83 1.59 14.29
C ALA A 50 -0.45 0.89 14.25
N ASN A 51 -0.30 -0.13 13.41
CA ASN A 51 0.98 -0.79 13.15
C ASN A 51 1.46 -0.46 11.74
N VAL A 52 2.49 0.37 11.65
CA VAL A 52 3.14 0.77 10.39
C VAL A 52 4.32 -0.16 10.16
N VAL A 53 4.19 -1.11 9.26
CA VAL A 53 5.21 -2.14 9.03
C VAL A 53 6.25 -1.70 8.00
N ARG A 54 7.45 -2.29 8.09
CA ARG A 54 8.46 -2.26 7.04
C ARG A 54 8.46 -3.61 6.33
N LEU A 55 8.25 -3.60 5.03
CA LEU A 55 8.33 -4.80 4.21
C LEU A 55 9.80 -5.20 3.98
N ALA A 56 10.06 -6.50 3.86
CA ALA A 56 11.40 -7.03 3.60
C ALA A 56 12.05 -6.32 2.41
N GLY A 57 13.33 -5.94 2.55
CA GLY A 57 14.11 -5.24 1.54
C GLY A 57 13.68 -3.80 1.23
N HIS A 58 12.73 -3.20 2.00
CA HIS A 58 12.25 -1.84 1.79
C HIS A 58 12.74 -0.89 2.88
N GLY A 59 12.94 0.38 2.52
CA GLY A 59 13.36 1.43 3.45
C GLY A 59 14.79 1.26 3.99
N THR A 60 15.64 0.53 3.28
CA THR A 60 17.06 0.26 3.59
C THR A 60 17.94 0.60 2.39
N SER A 61 18.17 -0.33 1.47
CA SER A 61 18.91 -0.10 0.21
C SER A 61 18.27 -0.85 -0.96
N GLU A 62 18.54 -0.39 -2.19
CA GLU A 62 18.12 -1.08 -3.41
C GLU A 62 18.69 -2.51 -3.50
N ALA A 63 19.89 -2.72 -2.97
CA ALA A 63 20.55 -4.03 -2.95
C ALA A 63 19.83 -5.01 -2.02
N ASP A 64 19.33 -4.55 -0.87
CA ASP A 64 18.56 -5.39 0.06
C ASP A 64 17.25 -5.86 -0.56
N MET A 65 16.65 -5.03 -1.42
CA MET A 65 15.41 -5.35 -2.10
C MET A 65 15.57 -6.39 -3.23
N GLU A 66 16.74 -6.44 -3.87
CA GLU A 66 16.94 -7.26 -5.06
C GLU A 66 16.77 -8.77 -4.84
N GLY A 67 17.19 -9.24 -3.67
CA GLY A 67 17.14 -10.67 -3.31
C GLY A 67 15.81 -11.13 -2.71
N VAL A 68 14.84 -10.23 -2.53
CA VAL A 68 13.59 -10.48 -1.81
C VAL A 68 12.48 -10.92 -2.76
N ALA A 69 11.78 -11.99 -2.41
CA ALA A 69 10.59 -12.46 -3.10
C ALA A 69 9.33 -11.73 -2.57
N TRP A 70 8.25 -11.74 -3.34
CA TRP A 70 7.00 -11.12 -2.89
C TRP A 70 6.38 -11.86 -1.67
N GLU A 71 6.71 -13.13 -1.50
CA GLU A 71 6.34 -13.93 -0.32
C GLU A 71 6.97 -13.38 0.97
N ASP A 72 8.18 -12.82 0.90
CA ASP A 72 8.85 -12.19 2.05
C ASP A 72 8.16 -10.85 2.42
N TRP A 73 7.66 -10.11 1.42
CA TRP A 73 6.81 -8.93 1.67
C TRP A 73 5.52 -9.31 2.38
N TYR A 74 4.88 -10.39 1.91
CA TYR A 74 3.70 -10.92 2.57
C TYR A 74 4.00 -11.39 3.99
N GLY A 75 5.11 -12.11 4.23
CA GLY A 75 5.55 -12.51 5.55
C GLY A 75 5.72 -11.33 6.51
N SER A 76 6.28 -10.21 6.03
CA SER A 76 6.42 -8.98 6.83
C SER A 76 5.06 -8.38 7.20
N ALA A 77 4.09 -8.37 6.28
CA ALA A 77 2.74 -7.88 6.54
C ALA A 77 1.97 -8.82 7.49
N LEU A 78 2.12 -10.12 7.35
CA LEU A 78 1.52 -11.13 8.22
C LEU A 78 2.05 -11.01 9.66
N ALA A 79 3.37 -10.85 9.83
CA ALA A 79 3.96 -10.60 11.15
C ALA A 79 3.43 -9.30 11.79
N GLY A 80 3.14 -8.28 10.98
CA GLY A 80 2.49 -7.06 11.44
C GLY A 80 1.04 -7.28 11.89
N LEU A 81 0.31 -8.18 11.24
CA LEU A 81 -1.03 -8.60 11.64
C LEU A 81 -0.97 -9.35 12.97
N ASP A 82 -0.04 -10.31 13.12
CA ASP A 82 0.17 -11.08 14.36
C ASP A 82 0.44 -10.15 15.55
N ALA A 83 1.31 -9.14 15.35
CA ALA A 83 1.64 -8.17 16.40
C ALA A 83 0.43 -7.30 16.82
N LEU A 84 -0.53 -7.03 15.92
CA LEU A 84 -1.73 -6.28 16.26
C LEU A 84 -2.73 -7.10 17.09
N GLU A 85 -2.86 -8.38 16.85
CA GLU A 85 -3.79 -9.26 17.58
C GLU A 85 -3.51 -9.31 19.08
N GLU A 86 -2.26 -9.09 19.48
CA GLU A 86 -1.92 -9.02 20.92
C GLU A 86 -2.54 -7.80 21.62
N HIS A 87 -2.99 -6.79 20.87
CA HIS A 87 -3.41 -5.50 21.41
C HIS A 87 -4.81 -5.05 21.00
N THR A 88 -5.41 -5.70 19.99
CA THR A 88 -6.68 -5.26 19.39
C THR A 88 -7.66 -6.40 19.21
N ASP A 89 -8.96 -6.08 19.17
CA ASP A 89 -10.05 -7.07 18.99
C ASP A 89 -10.53 -7.11 17.54
N GLU A 90 -10.37 -6.02 16.79
CA GLU A 90 -10.81 -5.88 15.41
C GLU A 90 -9.69 -5.24 14.59
N ILE A 91 -9.35 -5.82 13.45
CA ILE A 91 -8.26 -5.32 12.60
C ILE A 91 -8.77 -4.99 11.21
N VAL A 92 -8.49 -3.76 10.76
CA VAL A 92 -8.61 -3.33 9.37
C VAL A 92 -7.21 -3.28 8.76
N VAL A 93 -7.05 -3.82 7.56
CA VAL A 93 -5.78 -3.73 6.84
C VAL A 93 -5.86 -2.61 5.81
N VAL A 94 -4.91 -1.69 5.90
CA VAL A 94 -4.76 -0.53 5.01
C VAL A 94 -3.51 -0.73 4.15
N GLY A 95 -3.66 -0.78 2.84
CA GLY A 95 -2.53 -0.95 1.93
C GLY A 95 -2.46 0.13 0.87
N GLN A 96 -1.26 0.71 0.68
CA GLN A 96 -0.97 1.67 -0.38
C GLN A 96 -0.35 0.95 -1.59
N SER A 97 -0.90 1.13 -2.79
CA SER A 97 -0.30 0.62 -4.03
C SER A 97 -0.08 -0.91 -4.01
N MET A 98 1.17 -1.38 -4.03
CA MET A 98 1.53 -2.79 -3.81
C MET A 98 1.04 -3.30 -2.45
N GLY A 99 1.08 -2.48 -1.41
CA GLY A 99 0.56 -2.83 -0.08
C GLY A 99 -0.93 -3.20 -0.12
N ALA A 100 -1.70 -2.63 -1.05
CA ALA A 100 -3.10 -3.01 -1.28
C ALA A 100 -3.25 -4.46 -1.80
N LEU A 101 -2.28 -4.93 -2.61
CA LEU A 101 -2.26 -6.33 -3.08
C LEU A 101 -1.98 -7.30 -1.93
N LEU A 102 -1.09 -6.92 -1.02
CA LEU A 102 -0.81 -7.69 0.20
C LEU A 102 -2.01 -7.68 1.15
N ALA A 103 -2.71 -6.54 1.28
CA ALA A 103 -3.95 -6.43 2.06
C ALA A 103 -5.05 -7.36 1.53
N LEU A 104 -5.24 -7.41 0.21
CA LEU A 104 -6.18 -8.35 -0.44
C LEU A 104 -5.82 -9.81 -0.14
N LYS A 105 -4.53 -10.16 -0.19
CA LYS A 105 -4.06 -11.51 0.14
C LYS A 105 -4.28 -11.83 1.63
N LEU A 106 -3.96 -10.90 2.54
CA LEU A 106 -4.21 -11.08 3.97
C LEU A 106 -5.70 -11.36 4.25
N ALA A 107 -6.59 -10.57 3.64
CA ALA A 107 -8.03 -10.74 3.81
C ALA A 107 -8.56 -12.06 3.24
N ALA A 108 -8.06 -12.49 2.08
CA ALA A 108 -8.48 -13.74 1.45
C ALA A 108 -8.04 -14.97 2.26
N GLU A 109 -6.82 -14.94 2.80
CA GLU A 109 -6.23 -16.09 3.52
C GLU A 109 -6.52 -16.08 5.03
N ASN A 110 -6.91 -14.92 5.59
CA ASN A 110 -7.19 -14.77 7.02
C ASN A 110 -8.56 -14.08 7.26
N PRO A 111 -9.66 -14.64 6.71
CA PRO A 111 -10.96 -13.94 6.70
C PRO A 111 -11.53 -13.68 8.10
N GLU A 112 -11.18 -14.49 9.09
CA GLU A 112 -11.65 -14.31 10.48
C GLU A 112 -10.87 -13.23 11.24
N ARG A 113 -9.64 -12.93 10.79
CA ARG A 113 -8.73 -11.98 11.45
C ARG A 113 -8.89 -10.56 10.89
N VAL A 114 -9.24 -10.43 9.60
CA VAL A 114 -9.36 -9.15 8.90
C VAL A 114 -10.82 -8.76 8.78
N ARG A 115 -11.23 -7.71 9.49
CA ARG A 115 -12.61 -7.21 9.54
C ARG A 115 -12.98 -6.32 8.35
N GLY A 116 -12.01 -5.62 7.77
CA GLY A 116 -12.22 -4.72 6.66
C GLY A 116 -10.93 -4.36 5.95
N LEU A 117 -11.04 -3.78 4.78
CA LEU A 117 -9.94 -3.35 3.94
C LEU A 117 -10.02 -1.87 3.59
N VAL A 118 -8.89 -1.19 3.58
CA VAL A 118 -8.73 0.11 2.91
C VAL A 118 -7.63 -0.02 1.87
N LEU A 119 -7.97 0.20 0.62
CA LEU A 119 -7.09 0.07 -0.53
C LEU A 119 -6.81 1.46 -1.09
N LEU A 120 -5.59 1.97 -0.83
CA LEU A 120 -5.12 3.27 -1.28
C LEU A 120 -4.39 3.11 -2.61
N ALA A 121 -4.90 3.69 -3.69
CA ALA A 121 -4.32 3.63 -5.04
C ALA A 121 -3.83 2.21 -5.43
N PRO A 122 -4.69 1.18 -5.35
CA PRO A 122 -4.30 -0.23 -5.49
C PRO A 122 -3.65 -0.55 -6.83
N ALA A 123 -2.51 -1.26 -6.81
CA ALA A 123 -1.69 -1.56 -7.98
C ALA A 123 -2.07 -2.88 -8.68
N LEU A 124 -3.37 -3.18 -8.87
CA LEU A 124 -3.81 -4.38 -9.62
C LEU A 124 -3.32 -4.36 -11.07
N VAL A 125 -3.35 -3.18 -11.68
CA VAL A 125 -2.77 -2.86 -12.99
C VAL A 125 -1.97 -1.57 -12.82
N THR A 126 -0.81 -1.47 -13.46
CA THR A 126 -0.01 -0.24 -13.53
C THR A 126 -0.14 0.41 -14.91
N ALA A 127 0.17 1.71 -15.00
CA ALA A 127 0.17 2.45 -16.26
C ALA A 127 1.12 1.84 -17.31
N THR A 128 2.15 1.11 -16.88
CA THR A 128 3.09 0.38 -17.74
C THR A 128 2.46 -0.96 -18.18
N SER A 129 1.48 -0.90 -19.05
CA SER A 129 0.64 -2.04 -19.48
C SER A 129 1.41 -3.19 -20.17
N TRP A 130 2.59 -2.93 -20.74
CA TRP A 130 3.45 -3.96 -21.37
C TRP A 130 4.31 -4.73 -20.35
N LEU A 131 4.43 -4.23 -19.11
CA LEU A 131 5.30 -4.81 -18.09
C LEU A 131 4.98 -6.28 -17.77
N PRO A 132 3.72 -6.71 -17.61
CA PRO A 132 3.40 -8.12 -17.39
C PRO A 132 3.85 -9.04 -18.52
N LEU A 133 3.90 -8.54 -19.76
CA LEU A 133 4.35 -9.30 -20.93
C LEU A 133 5.88 -9.41 -20.99
N ALA A 134 6.59 -8.37 -20.57
CA ALA A 134 8.05 -8.32 -20.56
C ALA A 134 8.67 -9.00 -19.32
N ALA A 135 7.99 -9.01 -18.18
CA ALA A 135 8.51 -9.53 -16.92
C ALA A 135 9.08 -10.95 -17.00
N PRO A 136 8.49 -11.92 -17.74
CA PRO A 136 9.07 -13.25 -17.90
C PRO A 136 10.42 -13.28 -18.63
N LEU A 137 10.74 -12.24 -19.41
CA LEU A 137 12.00 -12.12 -20.15
C LEU A 137 13.13 -11.51 -19.31
N ILE A 138 12.80 -10.81 -18.24
CA ILE A 138 13.76 -10.11 -17.37
C ILE A 138 14.85 -11.05 -16.85
N PRO A 139 14.58 -12.25 -16.31
CA PRO A 139 15.61 -13.17 -15.84
C PRO A 139 16.61 -13.56 -16.94
N PHE A 140 16.13 -13.74 -18.18
CA PHE A 140 16.98 -14.04 -19.33
C PHE A 140 17.87 -12.84 -19.69
N VAL A 141 17.30 -11.63 -19.72
CA VAL A 141 18.06 -10.39 -19.97
C VAL A 141 19.16 -10.20 -18.93
N LEU A 142 18.85 -10.41 -17.65
CA LEU A 142 19.82 -10.29 -16.55
C LEU A 142 20.93 -11.35 -16.67
N THR A 143 20.62 -12.56 -17.12
CA THR A 143 21.61 -13.62 -17.34
C THR A 143 22.51 -13.29 -18.54
N ALA A 144 21.96 -12.77 -19.63
CA ALA A 144 22.70 -12.50 -20.86
C ALA A 144 23.57 -11.23 -20.79
N PHE A 145 23.12 -10.19 -20.09
CA PHE A 145 23.74 -8.87 -20.09
C PHE A 145 24.32 -8.46 -18.72
N GLY A 146 24.22 -9.32 -17.70
CA GLY A 146 24.79 -9.11 -16.38
C GLY A 146 24.28 -7.87 -15.67
N ASP A 147 25.16 -7.25 -14.89
CA ASP A 147 24.79 -6.13 -13.98
C ASP A 147 24.39 -4.83 -14.69
N ARG A 148 24.60 -4.71 -16.00
CA ARG A 148 24.30 -3.47 -16.76
C ARG A 148 22.84 -3.05 -16.68
N TYR A 149 21.89 -4.01 -16.57
CA TYR A 149 20.45 -3.77 -16.51
C TYR A 149 19.83 -4.20 -15.18
N ARG A 150 20.65 -4.39 -14.15
CA ARG A 150 20.20 -4.86 -12.84
C ARG A 150 19.22 -3.89 -12.17
N PHE A 151 19.42 -2.59 -12.38
CA PHE A 151 18.62 -1.52 -11.80
C PHE A 151 18.10 -0.56 -12.87
N VAL A 152 16.86 -0.12 -12.73
CA VAL A 152 16.25 0.93 -13.54
C VAL A 152 16.10 2.18 -12.68
N ARG A 153 16.70 3.29 -13.12
CA ARG A 153 16.55 4.60 -12.44
C ARG A 153 15.11 5.07 -12.51
N LYS A 154 14.62 5.63 -11.43
CA LYS A 154 13.36 6.35 -11.38
C LYS A 154 13.57 7.76 -11.95
N GLU A 155 12.88 8.07 -13.03
CA GLU A 155 12.83 9.43 -13.55
C GLU A 155 11.65 10.17 -12.90
N GLY A 156 11.87 11.43 -12.47
CA GLY A 156 10.81 12.28 -11.93
C GLY A 156 10.46 12.11 -10.44
N GLY A 157 11.11 11.18 -9.71
CA GLY A 157 10.85 10.97 -8.27
C GLY A 157 9.57 10.18 -7.97
N SER A 158 9.00 10.40 -6.78
CA SER A 158 7.73 9.79 -6.38
C SER A 158 6.54 10.55 -6.96
N ASP A 159 5.49 9.84 -7.36
CA ASP A 159 4.26 10.39 -7.93
C ASP A 159 3.40 11.02 -6.80
N ILE A 160 3.76 12.24 -6.41
CA ILE A 160 3.17 13.04 -5.33
C ILE A 160 3.00 14.48 -5.82
N ALA A 161 1.81 15.06 -5.64
CA ALA A 161 1.49 16.43 -6.04
C ALA A 161 1.96 17.48 -5.02
N ASP A 162 2.03 17.12 -3.73
CA ASP A 162 2.60 17.98 -2.66
C ASP A 162 4.12 18.02 -2.80
N GLU A 163 4.70 19.19 -3.10
CA GLU A 163 6.13 19.34 -3.32
C GLU A 163 6.96 19.08 -2.06
N ALA A 164 6.45 19.44 -0.89
CA ALA A 164 7.12 19.19 0.38
C ALA A 164 7.20 17.68 0.66
N ALA A 165 6.11 16.95 0.47
CA ALA A 165 6.07 15.51 0.63
C ALA A 165 6.95 14.80 -0.43
N ARG A 166 6.89 15.24 -1.69
CA ARG A 166 7.71 14.69 -2.78
C ARG A 166 9.21 14.83 -2.52
N THR A 167 9.62 15.93 -1.89
CA THR A 167 11.02 16.19 -1.53
C THR A 167 11.45 15.41 -0.28
N ALA A 168 10.55 15.25 0.69
CA ALA A 168 10.85 14.64 1.98
C ALA A 168 10.82 13.11 1.96
N ILE A 169 10.10 12.49 1.01
CA ILE A 169 9.89 11.04 0.98
C ILE A 169 11.21 10.30 0.74
N PRO A 170 11.60 9.39 1.66
CA PRO A 170 12.77 8.53 1.45
C PRO A 170 12.38 7.39 0.50
N SER A 171 12.66 7.55 -0.78
CA SER A 171 12.41 6.53 -1.80
C SER A 171 13.71 6.12 -2.49
N TYR A 172 13.75 4.88 -2.99
CA TYR A 172 14.91 4.41 -3.75
C TYR A 172 15.08 5.18 -5.06
N ALA A 173 16.31 5.53 -5.39
CA ALA A 173 16.66 6.21 -6.64
C ALA A 173 16.56 5.28 -7.87
N ALA A 174 16.67 3.97 -7.64
CA ALA A 174 16.57 2.96 -8.67
C ALA A 174 15.75 1.75 -8.19
N THR A 175 15.17 1.03 -9.12
CA THR A 175 14.37 -0.16 -8.85
C THR A 175 15.09 -1.40 -9.39
N PRO A 176 15.34 -2.44 -8.57
CA PRO A 176 15.89 -3.69 -9.06
C PRO A 176 14.91 -4.37 -10.02
N LEU A 177 15.36 -4.77 -11.21
CA LEU A 177 14.50 -5.45 -12.19
C LEU A 177 13.94 -6.79 -11.67
N ARG A 178 14.70 -7.50 -10.84
CA ARG A 178 14.22 -8.74 -10.19
C ARG A 178 13.00 -8.47 -9.33
N SER A 179 12.99 -7.36 -8.59
CA SER A 179 11.86 -6.96 -7.74
C SER A 179 10.63 -6.54 -8.55
N VAL A 180 10.82 -5.99 -9.75
CA VAL A 180 9.72 -5.73 -10.69
C VAL A 180 9.02 -7.03 -11.11
N VAL A 181 9.78 -8.11 -11.35
CA VAL A 181 9.21 -9.43 -11.63
C VAL A 181 8.37 -9.93 -10.45
N GLN A 182 8.84 -9.71 -9.21
CA GLN A 182 8.10 -10.09 -8.02
C GLN A 182 6.79 -9.30 -7.90
N LEU A 183 6.80 -8.01 -8.19
CA LEU A 183 5.57 -7.20 -8.23
C LEU A 183 4.55 -7.74 -9.23
N VAL A 184 4.98 -8.07 -10.46
CA VAL A 184 4.09 -8.64 -11.49
C VAL A 184 3.51 -9.99 -11.05
N ARG A 185 4.31 -10.83 -10.37
CA ARG A 185 3.82 -12.09 -9.81
C ARG A 185 2.77 -11.87 -8.71
N LEU A 186 3.02 -10.91 -7.83
CA LEU A 186 2.06 -10.53 -6.78
C LEU A 186 0.76 -9.98 -7.39
N GLN A 187 0.83 -9.13 -8.42
CA GLN A 187 -0.35 -8.64 -9.15
C GLN A 187 -1.21 -9.79 -9.69
N ALA A 188 -0.57 -10.74 -10.38
CA ALA A 188 -1.26 -11.90 -10.93
C ALA A 188 -1.85 -12.80 -9.82
N HIS A 189 -1.16 -12.90 -8.67
CA HIS A 189 -1.64 -13.66 -7.52
C HIS A 189 -2.84 -12.97 -6.86
N ALA A 190 -2.72 -11.70 -6.50
CA ALA A 190 -3.79 -10.91 -5.87
C ALA A 190 -5.06 -10.88 -6.74
N ARG A 191 -4.92 -10.76 -8.07
CA ARG A 191 -6.05 -10.78 -8.99
C ARG A 191 -6.90 -12.06 -8.88
N ARG A 192 -6.27 -13.22 -8.69
CA ARG A 192 -6.97 -14.50 -8.54
C ARG A 192 -7.71 -14.63 -7.20
N LEU A 193 -7.30 -13.84 -6.19
CA LEU A 193 -7.89 -13.88 -4.86
C LEU A 193 -9.12 -12.97 -4.73
N LEU A 194 -9.37 -12.02 -5.64
CA LEU A 194 -10.47 -11.06 -5.56
C LEU A 194 -11.82 -11.73 -5.26
N PRO A 195 -12.22 -12.84 -5.92
CA PRO A 195 -13.50 -13.50 -5.64
C PRO A 195 -13.62 -14.11 -4.24
N GLN A 196 -12.54 -14.20 -3.47
CA GLN A 196 -12.51 -14.75 -2.11
C GLN A 196 -12.61 -13.66 -1.04
N VAL A 197 -12.35 -12.39 -1.38
CA VAL A 197 -12.34 -11.26 -0.45
C VAL A 197 -13.77 -10.76 -0.23
N ARG A 198 -14.34 -11.04 0.94
CA ARG A 198 -15.72 -10.72 1.31
C ARG A 198 -15.84 -9.57 2.30
N GLN A 199 -14.73 -9.10 2.83
CA GLN A 199 -14.67 -8.03 3.82
C GLN A 199 -15.18 -6.70 3.21
N PRO A 200 -15.88 -5.87 3.99
CA PRO A 200 -16.15 -4.49 3.60
C PRO A 200 -14.85 -3.79 3.18
N THR A 201 -14.89 -3.12 2.04
CA THR A 201 -13.70 -2.52 1.45
C THR A 201 -13.93 -1.05 1.12
N LEU A 202 -13.06 -0.17 1.61
CA LEU A 202 -12.94 1.22 1.20
C LEU A 202 -11.81 1.34 0.18
N VAL A 203 -12.11 1.80 -1.03
CA VAL A 203 -11.12 2.11 -2.06
C VAL A 203 -10.96 3.61 -2.16
N ILE A 204 -9.75 4.12 -1.96
CA ILE A 204 -9.41 5.53 -2.15
C ILE A 204 -8.41 5.63 -3.31
N HIS A 205 -8.75 6.37 -4.35
CA HIS A 205 -7.92 6.48 -5.55
C HIS A 205 -7.94 7.91 -6.08
N SER A 206 -6.84 8.37 -6.67
CA SER A 206 -6.81 9.67 -7.33
C SER A 206 -7.17 9.57 -8.80
N SER A 207 -7.95 10.55 -9.30
CA SER A 207 -8.19 10.71 -10.73
C SER A 207 -6.96 11.22 -11.51
N GLN A 208 -5.92 11.67 -10.78
CA GLN A 208 -4.66 12.17 -11.33
C GLN A 208 -3.47 11.24 -11.03
N ASP A 209 -3.72 9.96 -10.75
CA ASP A 209 -2.68 8.95 -10.51
C ASP A 209 -2.00 8.57 -11.83
N HIS A 210 -0.67 8.83 -11.94
CA HIS A 210 0.12 8.53 -13.14
C HIS A 210 0.77 7.12 -13.08
N THR A 211 0.72 6.47 -11.93
CA THR A 211 1.33 5.16 -11.67
C THR A 211 0.33 4.01 -11.84
N CYS A 212 -0.87 4.17 -11.29
CA CYS A 212 -1.94 3.17 -11.34
C CYS A 212 -3.22 3.79 -11.92
N PRO A 213 -3.77 3.26 -13.02
CA PRO A 213 -4.98 3.83 -13.62
C PRO A 213 -6.19 3.70 -12.70
N ILE A 214 -7.07 4.71 -12.72
CA ILE A 214 -8.33 4.74 -11.95
C ILE A 214 -9.23 3.53 -12.27
N ASP A 215 -9.03 2.88 -13.41
CA ASP A 215 -9.74 1.67 -13.82
C ASP A 215 -9.61 0.51 -12.81
N ASN A 216 -8.57 0.53 -11.97
CA ASN A 216 -8.40 -0.41 -10.85
C ASN A 216 -9.61 -0.38 -9.90
N VAL A 217 -10.23 0.78 -9.70
CA VAL A 217 -11.47 0.92 -8.91
C VAL A 217 -12.59 0.09 -9.51
N GLY A 218 -12.82 0.22 -10.83
CA GLY A 218 -13.86 -0.54 -11.55
C GLY A 218 -13.61 -2.06 -11.52
N ILE A 219 -12.35 -2.49 -11.49
CA ILE A 219 -11.99 -3.91 -11.32
C ILE A 219 -12.46 -4.40 -9.95
N LEU A 220 -12.09 -3.69 -8.88
CA LEU A 220 -12.45 -4.05 -7.50
C LEU A 220 -13.97 -4.07 -7.30
N GLN A 221 -14.69 -3.06 -7.80
CA GLN A 221 -16.15 -3.00 -7.72
C GLN A 221 -16.85 -4.18 -8.39
N ARG A 222 -16.29 -4.70 -9.48
CA ARG A 222 -16.88 -5.85 -10.20
C ARG A 222 -16.50 -7.21 -9.62
N GLU A 223 -15.29 -7.34 -9.06
CA GLU A 223 -14.71 -8.65 -8.74
C GLU A 223 -14.72 -8.97 -7.25
N LEU A 224 -14.86 -7.96 -6.37
CA LEU A 224 -15.03 -8.20 -4.94
C LEU A 224 -16.48 -8.56 -4.62
N PRO A 225 -16.76 -9.70 -3.98
CA PRO A 225 -18.12 -10.07 -3.58
C PRO A 225 -18.63 -9.29 -2.36
N GLY A 226 -17.73 -8.72 -1.56
CA GLY A 226 -18.07 -7.88 -0.41
C GLY A 226 -18.50 -6.45 -0.80
N PRO A 227 -19.04 -5.66 0.12
CA PRO A 227 -19.42 -4.27 -0.14
C PRO A 227 -18.18 -3.39 -0.40
N VAL A 228 -18.22 -2.61 -1.47
CA VAL A 228 -17.13 -1.69 -1.87
C VAL A 228 -17.64 -0.25 -1.86
N ARG A 229 -17.02 0.58 -1.00
CA ARG A 229 -17.19 2.04 -1.03
C ARG A 229 -15.97 2.66 -1.71
N THR A 230 -16.16 3.72 -2.48
CA THR A 230 -15.10 4.38 -3.23
C THR A 230 -15.07 5.87 -2.92
N LEU A 231 -13.87 6.40 -2.71
CA LEU A 231 -13.57 7.83 -2.67
C LEU A 231 -12.57 8.16 -3.79
N VAL A 232 -12.94 9.10 -4.65
CA VAL A 232 -12.07 9.60 -5.72
C VAL A 232 -11.52 10.97 -5.34
N LEU A 233 -10.19 11.05 -5.21
CA LEU A 233 -9.45 12.28 -4.93
C LEU A 233 -9.16 13.05 -6.23
N ARG A 234 -9.00 14.38 -6.12
CA ARG A 234 -8.78 15.26 -7.28
C ARG A 234 -7.50 16.07 -7.24
N ASP A 235 -6.90 16.22 -6.04
CA ASP A 235 -5.75 17.10 -5.84
C ASP A 235 -4.45 16.33 -5.56
N SER A 236 -4.55 15.04 -5.23
CA SER A 236 -3.43 14.13 -5.01
C SER A 236 -3.06 13.35 -6.27
N PHE A 237 -1.83 12.81 -6.32
CA PHE A 237 -1.38 11.83 -7.32
C PHE A 237 -1.44 10.40 -6.74
N HIS A 238 -0.37 9.59 -6.90
CA HIS A 238 -0.39 8.18 -6.53
C HIS A 238 -0.27 7.90 -5.03
N VAL A 239 0.66 8.58 -4.32
CA VAL A 239 0.93 8.28 -2.90
C VAL A 239 -0.02 9.08 -2.01
N VAL A 240 -1.31 8.72 -2.06
CA VAL A 240 -2.41 9.48 -1.45
C VAL A 240 -2.31 9.64 0.07
N SER A 241 -1.58 8.74 0.74
CA SER A 241 -1.40 8.73 2.20
C SER A 241 -0.60 9.93 2.75
N VAL A 242 0.19 10.61 1.91
CA VAL A 242 1.03 11.75 2.29
C VAL A 242 0.88 12.96 1.37
N ASP A 243 0.01 12.88 0.37
CA ASP A 243 -0.20 13.93 -0.63
C ASP A 243 -1.17 15.02 -0.12
N LYS A 244 -1.64 15.89 -1.00
CA LYS A 244 -2.48 17.05 -0.69
C LYS A 244 -3.77 16.69 0.04
N ASP A 245 -4.39 15.56 -0.28
CA ASP A 245 -5.62 15.10 0.36
C ASP A 245 -5.37 14.22 1.61
N ARG A 246 -4.14 14.13 2.16
CA ARG A 246 -3.78 13.22 3.27
C ARG A 246 -4.67 13.34 4.51
N ASP A 247 -5.14 14.56 4.83
CA ASP A 247 -6.05 14.77 5.98
C ASP A 247 -7.43 14.17 5.70
N LEU A 248 -7.95 14.32 4.48
CA LEU A 248 -9.20 13.71 4.05
C LEU A 248 -9.07 12.17 4.05
N VAL A 249 -7.96 11.65 3.52
CA VAL A 249 -7.67 10.20 3.54
C VAL A 249 -7.65 9.69 4.98
N ALA A 250 -6.97 10.38 5.89
CA ALA A 250 -6.90 9.97 7.29
C ALA A 250 -8.27 9.98 7.98
N ALA A 251 -9.08 11.02 7.75
CA ALA A 251 -10.43 11.13 8.31
C ALA A 251 -11.36 10.00 7.78
N GLU A 252 -11.31 9.71 6.49
CA GLU A 252 -12.11 8.65 5.86
C GLU A 252 -11.72 7.25 6.34
N VAL A 253 -10.41 7.00 6.51
CA VAL A 253 -9.91 5.74 7.06
C VAL A 253 -10.33 5.60 8.53
N ALA A 254 -10.15 6.65 9.35
CA ALA A 254 -10.55 6.63 10.75
C ALA A 254 -12.08 6.38 10.90
N GLY A 255 -12.89 7.04 10.10
CA GLY A 255 -14.35 6.84 10.06
C GLY A 255 -14.73 5.40 9.67
N PHE A 256 -14.07 4.84 8.66
CA PHE A 256 -14.28 3.45 8.22
C PHE A 256 -13.92 2.44 9.32
N VAL A 257 -12.78 2.61 9.98
CA VAL A 257 -12.34 1.74 11.09
C VAL A 257 -13.31 1.86 12.27
N SER A 258 -13.70 3.10 12.64
CA SER A 258 -14.61 3.36 13.77
C SER A 258 -16.01 2.78 13.55
N SER A 259 -16.47 2.66 12.30
CA SER A 259 -17.76 2.04 11.95
C SER A 259 -17.69 0.50 11.87
N GLY A 260 -16.55 -0.12 12.19
CA GLY A 260 -16.34 -1.57 12.05
C GLY A 260 -16.32 -2.06 10.60
N GLY A 261 -15.91 -1.18 9.67
CA GLY A 261 -15.89 -1.46 8.23
C GLY A 261 -17.28 -1.36 7.57
N VAL A 262 -18.31 -0.94 8.29
CA VAL A 262 -19.65 -0.72 7.71
C VAL A 262 -19.65 0.66 7.04
N ALA A 263 -20.06 0.72 5.77
CA ALA A 263 -20.28 1.99 5.10
C ALA A 263 -21.33 2.80 5.87
N ALA A 264 -20.98 4.00 6.33
CA ALA A 264 -22.02 4.98 6.68
C ALA A 264 -22.86 5.23 5.40
N GLY A 265 -24.14 4.90 5.48
CA GLY A 265 -25.10 5.05 4.38
C GLY A 265 -25.33 6.52 3.99
#